data_1833b4dd1745e86330f4a3a19f7fa9e4
#
_entry.id   1833b4dd1745e86330f4a3a19f7fa9e4
#
_cell.length_a   1.000
_cell.length_b   1.000
_cell.length_c   1.000
_cell.angle_alpha   90.00
_cell.angle_beta   90.00
_cell.angle_gamma   90.00
#
_symmetry.space_group_name_H-M   'P 1'
#
loop_
_entity.id
_entity.type
_entity.pdbx_description
1 polymer ?
#
loop_
_entity_poly.entity_id
_entity_poly.type
_entity_poly.pdbx_seq_one_letter_code
_entity_poly.pdbx_strand_id
1 'polypeptide(L)'
;NARLQAEIIARNPPPIPSEYPEDSEWAIPFVTYFQNQAEDYLLREFIIDEVMKGCLGKLVKKIPQDAVDCMELDDEGNLRGESKFSFSLANNPQVKIRVCVADSESFNSIKKDKARWTITQEDLNNHQIFVFICLFFPGSTQRGYEKEALISGFLPRNQLEFNGSQTHVKTSQLMYSGGLSWYLKLLKNQQNLPTEVETINKAKIISISPNHPLESIVGEWQCLHTLAGHIKGINCIALKPQNKNSSQSLIASGSRGEIKLWDLKTGDLIATLSEYPWVRTVIVDEINDLAFSPDGQTLASGGADSTIKMWHLGAKDLIDIMRKHNGMVRCVAFTPDGRMLATGGDDRKIEFWDMTERQVIMTLSLEDTAAHSLIFSQDAKTLVTGSYRKIKVWNISTKEELSCVDVELQHSLMGHSHIVSSLAVSKDRKILVSGSKDKTIKVWHLKTGELINTLKGHKDGVCAVALSKDDQIIASGSADKTIKLWHLETGELLSTFTGHRNTVTALAFADKGNILVSGSKDKTVKIWQRS
;
A
#
# COMPACT_ATOMS: atom_id res chain seq x y z
N ASN A 1 -18.33 -22.06 -30.09
CA ASN A 1 -17.61 -22.05 -28.83
C ASN A 1 -16.15 -21.74 -29.17
N ALA A 2 -15.70 -20.49 -28.89
CA ALA A 2 -14.37 -19.98 -29.29
C ALA A 2 -13.23 -20.90 -28.80
N ARG A 3 -13.34 -21.43 -27.56
CA ARG A 3 -12.38 -22.40 -27.03
C ARG A 3 -12.31 -23.65 -27.87
N LEU A 4 -13.46 -24.22 -28.24
CA LEU A 4 -13.51 -25.44 -29.09
C LEU A 4 -12.93 -25.15 -30.48
N GLN A 5 -13.18 -23.95 -31.03
CA GLN A 5 -12.58 -23.52 -32.29
C GLN A 5 -11.06 -23.35 -32.17
N ALA A 6 -10.56 -22.73 -31.10
CA ALA A 6 -9.14 -22.60 -30.86
C ALA A 6 -8.46 -23.96 -30.66
N GLU A 7 -9.07 -24.89 -29.91
CA GLU A 7 -8.56 -26.25 -29.77
C GLU A 7 -8.56 -27.03 -31.10
N ILE A 8 -9.57 -26.80 -31.96
CA ILE A 8 -9.65 -27.42 -33.31
C ILE A 8 -8.56 -26.82 -34.21
N ILE A 9 -8.38 -25.50 -34.22
CA ILE A 9 -7.37 -24.82 -35.03
C ILE A 9 -5.95 -25.19 -34.55
N ALA A 10 -5.70 -25.30 -33.25
CA ALA A 10 -4.41 -25.73 -32.73
C ALA A 10 -4.05 -27.19 -33.15
N ARG A 11 -5.07 -28.08 -33.26
CA ARG A 11 -4.86 -29.47 -33.67
C ARG A 11 -4.94 -29.69 -35.18
N ASN A 12 -5.82 -28.91 -35.84
CA ASN A 12 -6.07 -29.01 -37.27
C ASN A 12 -6.20 -27.59 -37.84
N PRO A 13 -5.08 -26.95 -38.21
CA PRO A 13 -5.09 -25.61 -38.79
C PRO A 13 -5.94 -25.58 -40.07
N PRO A 14 -6.50 -24.42 -40.44
CA PRO A 14 -7.31 -24.28 -41.64
C PRO A 14 -6.48 -24.68 -42.88
N PRO A 15 -7.16 -25.23 -43.90
CA PRO A 15 -6.48 -25.60 -45.14
C PRO A 15 -5.89 -24.35 -45.80
N ILE A 16 -4.73 -24.51 -46.40
CA ILE A 16 -4.05 -23.47 -47.16
C ILE A 16 -5.00 -22.97 -48.26
N PRO A 17 -5.23 -21.64 -48.39
CA PRO A 17 -6.06 -21.12 -49.46
C PRO A 17 -5.61 -21.62 -50.83
N SER A 18 -6.54 -21.89 -51.73
CA SER A 18 -6.25 -22.41 -53.07
C SER A 18 -5.37 -21.53 -53.93
N GLU A 19 -5.14 -20.29 -53.51
CA GLU A 19 -4.24 -19.34 -54.14
C GLU A 19 -2.76 -19.68 -53.88
N TYR A 20 -2.45 -20.52 -52.87
CA TYR A 20 -1.10 -20.93 -52.52
C TYR A 20 -0.93 -22.43 -52.80
N PRO A 21 0.01 -22.89 -53.62
CA PRO A 21 0.31 -24.30 -53.79
C PRO A 21 0.69 -24.94 -52.45
N GLU A 22 0.21 -26.15 -52.18
CA GLU A 22 0.47 -26.90 -50.93
C GLU A 22 1.97 -27.09 -50.63
N ASP A 23 2.82 -27.07 -51.67
CA ASP A 23 4.30 -27.19 -51.61
C ASP A 23 5.01 -25.84 -51.59
N SER A 24 4.30 -24.73 -51.39
CA SER A 24 4.95 -23.42 -51.41
C SER A 24 5.75 -23.17 -50.10
N GLU A 25 6.86 -22.42 -50.20
CA GLU A 25 7.65 -22.01 -49.04
C GLU A 25 6.83 -21.24 -47.95
N TRP A 26 5.62 -20.78 -48.28
CA TRP A 26 4.71 -20.03 -47.40
C TRP A 26 3.70 -20.92 -46.68
N ALA A 27 3.52 -22.19 -47.08
CA ALA A 27 2.52 -23.10 -46.48
C ALA A 27 2.83 -23.40 -45.01
N ILE A 28 4.08 -23.69 -44.70
CA ILE A 28 4.52 -23.99 -43.31
C ILE A 28 4.40 -22.78 -42.39
N PRO A 29 4.87 -21.56 -42.78
CA PRO A 29 4.68 -20.37 -42.00
C PRO A 29 3.21 -20.01 -41.74
N PHE A 30 2.32 -20.19 -42.70
CA PHE A 30 0.88 -19.92 -42.57
C PHE A 30 0.24 -20.85 -41.54
N VAL A 31 0.44 -22.16 -41.63
CA VAL A 31 -0.09 -23.14 -40.67
C VAL A 31 0.44 -22.87 -39.26
N THR A 32 1.74 -22.61 -39.10
CA THR A 32 2.37 -22.31 -37.83
C THR A 32 1.83 -21.03 -37.24
N TYR A 33 1.54 -20.02 -38.06
CA TYR A 33 0.95 -18.76 -37.60
C TYR A 33 -0.41 -18.97 -36.94
N PHE A 34 -1.33 -19.73 -37.56
CA PHE A 34 -2.65 -20.00 -36.98
C PHE A 34 -2.59 -20.88 -35.72
N GLN A 35 -1.69 -21.85 -35.68
CA GLN A 35 -1.48 -22.65 -34.48
C GLN A 35 -1.01 -21.82 -33.31
N ASN A 36 -0.03 -20.94 -33.51
CA ASN A 36 0.48 -20.04 -32.48
C ASN A 36 -0.60 -19.07 -31.98
N GLN A 37 -1.47 -18.58 -32.86
CA GLN A 37 -2.59 -17.71 -32.48
C GLN A 37 -3.64 -18.44 -31.63
N ALA A 38 -3.97 -19.68 -31.98
CA ALA A 38 -4.89 -20.50 -31.23
C ALA A 38 -4.32 -20.86 -29.84
N GLU A 39 -3.05 -21.19 -29.76
CA GLU A 39 -2.35 -21.44 -28.50
C GLU A 39 -2.31 -20.17 -27.61
N ASP A 40 -2.07 -18.99 -28.21
CA ASP A 40 -2.08 -17.72 -27.48
C ASP A 40 -3.47 -17.42 -26.89
N TYR A 41 -4.55 -17.68 -27.65
CA TYR A 41 -5.92 -17.54 -27.15
C TYR A 41 -6.20 -18.46 -25.96
N LEU A 42 -5.83 -19.73 -26.04
CA LEU A 42 -6.02 -20.70 -24.95
C LEU A 42 -5.21 -20.33 -23.72
N LEU A 43 -4.00 -19.83 -23.91
CA LEU A 43 -3.15 -19.33 -22.82
C LEU A 43 -3.78 -18.09 -22.15
N ARG A 44 -4.31 -17.15 -22.91
CA ARG A 44 -5.02 -15.97 -22.39
C ARG A 44 -6.24 -16.40 -21.56
N GLU A 45 -7.05 -17.33 -22.10
CA GLU A 45 -8.22 -17.83 -21.37
C GLU A 45 -7.82 -18.44 -20.02
N PHE A 46 -6.76 -19.24 -19.99
CA PHE A 46 -6.22 -19.84 -18.77
C PHE A 46 -5.74 -18.77 -17.77
N ILE A 47 -4.96 -17.80 -18.22
CA ILE A 47 -4.45 -16.72 -17.36
C ILE A 47 -5.61 -15.91 -16.76
N ILE A 48 -6.63 -15.57 -17.56
CA ILE A 48 -7.78 -14.83 -17.08
C ILE A 48 -8.58 -15.61 -16.04
N ASP A 49 -8.79 -16.90 -16.26
CA ASP A 49 -9.47 -17.77 -15.29
C ASP A 49 -8.72 -17.82 -13.96
N GLU A 50 -7.40 -17.97 -13.98
CA GLU A 50 -6.58 -17.98 -12.78
C GLU A 50 -6.56 -16.61 -12.06
N VAL A 51 -6.45 -15.52 -12.81
CA VAL A 51 -6.52 -14.15 -12.25
C VAL A 51 -7.88 -13.89 -11.60
N MET A 52 -8.97 -14.24 -12.27
CA MET A 52 -10.32 -14.04 -11.73
C MET A 52 -10.60 -14.94 -10.52
N LYS A 53 -10.15 -16.18 -10.53
CA LYS A 53 -10.22 -17.09 -9.37
C LYS A 53 -9.38 -16.58 -8.20
N GLY A 54 -8.15 -16.15 -8.45
CA GLY A 54 -7.23 -15.63 -7.44
C GLY A 54 -7.73 -14.33 -6.79
N CYS A 55 -8.29 -13.40 -7.59
CA CYS A 55 -8.72 -12.10 -7.10
C CYS A 55 -10.14 -12.09 -6.52
N LEU A 56 -11.06 -12.87 -7.08
CA LEU A 56 -12.49 -12.82 -6.73
C LEU A 56 -13.02 -14.13 -6.14
N GLY A 57 -12.25 -15.19 -6.18
CA GLY A 57 -12.54 -16.47 -5.53
C GLY A 57 -13.93 -17.02 -5.88
N LYS A 58 -14.71 -17.33 -4.84
CA LYS A 58 -16.07 -17.87 -4.96
C LYS A 58 -17.15 -16.84 -5.32
N LEU A 59 -16.78 -15.56 -5.51
CA LEU A 59 -17.76 -14.51 -5.80
C LEU A 59 -18.29 -14.56 -7.23
N VAL A 60 -17.49 -15.06 -8.17
CA VAL A 60 -17.84 -15.12 -9.60
C VAL A 60 -17.83 -16.53 -10.15
N LYS A 61 -18.64 -16.76 -11.16
CA LYS A 61 -18.65 -17.99 -11.96
C LYS A 61 -18.45 -17.60 -13.42
N LYS A 62 -17.62 -18.33 -14.14
CA LYS A 62 -17.47 -18.18 -15.57
C LYS A 62 -18.76 -18.60 -16.26
N ILE A 63 -19.25 -17.78 -17.17
CA ILE A 63 -20.36 -18.14 -18.05
C ILE A 63 -19.73 -18.93 -19.21
N PRO A 64 -20.19 -20.15 -19.51
CA PRO A 64 -19.78 -20.81 -20.73
C PRO A 64 -20.12 -19.88 -21.89
N GLN A 65 -19.13 -19.51 -22.69
CA GLN A 65 -19.34 -18.59 -23.79
C GLN A 65 -20.33 -19.18 -24.78
N ASP A 66 -21.46 -18.52 -24.98
CA ASP A 66 -22.24 -18.67 -26.19
C ASP A 66 -21.38 -18.16 -27.35
N ALA A 67 -21.37 -18.89 -28.44
CA ALA A 67 -20.47 -18.89 -29.58
C ALA A 67 -20.28 -17.54 -30.36
N VAL A 68 -20.40 -16.39 -29.76
CA VAL A 68 -20.51 -15.08 -30.44
C VAL A 68 -19.22 -14.26 -30.37
N ASP A 69 -18.26 -14.60 -29.53
CA ASP A 69 -16.97 -13.89 -29.56
C ASP A 69 -16.08 -14.54 -30.64
N CYS A 70 -16.43 -14.27 -31.88
CA CYS A 70 -15.65 -14.68 -33.03
C CYS A 70 -14.32 -13.93 -33.02
N MET A 71 -13.21 -14.67 -33.09
CA MET A 71 -12.01 -14.15 -33.69
C MET A 71 -12.39 -13.69 -35.10
N GLU A 72 -12.56 -12.40 -35.33
CA GLU A 72 -12.75 -11.86 -36.65
C GLU A 72 -11.37 -11.75 -37.31
N LEU A 73 -11.25 -12.33 -38.47
CA LEU A 73 -10.13 -12.06 -39.36
C LEU A 73 -10.36 -10.66 -39.96
N ASP A 74 -9.37 -9.77 -39.87
CA ASP A 74 -9.40 -8.53 -40.62
C ASP A 74 -9.21 -8.81 -42.11
N ASP A 75 -9.39 -7.76 -42.95
CA ASP A 75 -9.22 -7.86 -44.40
C ASP A 75 -7.81 -8.29 -44.84
N GLU A 76 -6.86 -8.32 -43.92
CA GLU A 76 -5.48 -8.78 -44.13
C GLU A 76 -5.24 -10.20 -43.59
N GLY A 77 -6.28 -10.87 -43.03
CA GLY A 77 -6.21 -12.22 -42.50
C GLY A 77 -5.59 -12.32 -41.09
N ASN A 78 -5.42 -11.19 -40.39
CA ASN A 78 -4.93 -11.19 -39.00
C ASN A 78 -6.11 -11.39 -38.04
N LEU A 79 -5.96 -12.27 -37.05
CA LEU A 79 -6.88 -12.37 -35.94
C LEU A 79 -6.80 -11.10 -35.07
N ARG A 80 -7.65 -10.14 -35.40
CA ARG A 80 -7.86 -8.98 -34.55
C ARG A 80 -9.05 -9.23 -33.64
N GLY A 81 -8.76 -9.42 -32.36
CA GLY A 81 -9.79 -9.51 -31.34
C GLY A 81 -9.22 -9.15 -30.00
N GLU A 82 -9.80 -8.15 -29.36
CA GLU A 82 -9.69 -8.02 -27.93
C GLU A 82 -10.32 -9.29 -27.34
N SER A 83 -9.54 -10.05 -26.58
CA SER A 83 -10.10 -11.25 -25.93
C SER A 83 -11.09 -10.79 -24.86
N LYS A 84 -12.34 -11.22 -24.98
CA LYS A 84 -13.43 -10.84 -24.06
C LYS A 84 -14.00 -12.07 -23.40
N PHE A 85 -14.14 -12.02 -22.07
CA PHE A 85 -14.63 -13.16 -21.27
C PHE A 85 -15.81 -12.69 -20.41
N SER A 86 -16.78 -13.57 -20.21
CA SER A 86 -17.98 -13.26 -19.41
C SER A 86 -18.04 -14.09 -18.14
N PHE A 87 -18.36 -13.43 -17.05
CA PHE A 87 -18.57 -14.01 -15.74
C PHE A 87 -19.90 -13.54 -15.15
N SER A 88 -20.43 -14.25 -14.18
CA SER A 88 -21.59 -13.82 -13.39
C SER A 88 -21.29 -13.91 -11.91
N LEU A 89 -22.01 -13.14 -11.09
CA LEU A 89 -21.94 -13.32 -9.65
C LEU A 89 -22.50 -14.70 -9.28
N ALA A 90 -21.76 -15.43 -8.42
CA ALA A 90 -22.13 -16.78 -8.03
C ALA A 90 -23.51 -16.88 -7.36
N ASN A 91 -23.92 -15.83 -6.63
CA ASN A 91 -25.17 -15.76 -5.88
C ASN A 91 -26.22 -14.82 -6.51
N ASN A 92 -25.89 -14.14 -7.61
CA ASN A 92 -26.80 -13.33 -8.40
C ASN A 92 -26.44 -13.42 -9.88
N PRO A 93 -26.88 -14.48 -10.60
CA PRO A 93 -26.53 -14.71 -12.00
C PRO A 93 -27.01 -13.64 -12.96
N GLN A 94 -27.93 -12.76 -12.53
CA GLN A 94 -28.40 -11.63 -13.35
C GLN A 94 -27.32 -10.54 -13.49
N VAL A 95 -26.37 -10.46 -12.55
CA VAL A 95 -25.25 -9.54 -12.64
C VAL A 95 -24.15 -10.17 -13.47
N LYS A 96 -24.01 -9.71 -14.70
CA LYS A 96 -23.00 -10.16 -15.66
C LYS A 96 -21.80 -9.21 -15.67
N ILE A 97 -20.63 -9.77 -15.76
CA ILE A 97 -19.34 -9.09 -15.74
C ILE A 97 -18.63 -9.38 -17.06
N ARG A 98 -18.23 -8.36 -17.77
CA ARG A 98 -17.38 -8.48 -18.96
C ARG A 98 -15.93 -8.23 -18.58
N VAL A 99 -15.05 -9.16 -18.92
CA VAL A 99 -13.61 -8.98 -18.77
C VAL A 99 -13.04 -8.63 -20.14
N CYS A 100 -12.46 -7.44 -20.23
CA CYS A 100 -11.84 -6.92 -21.44
C CYS A 100 -10.33 -6.99 -21.28
N VAL A 101 -9.65 -7.62 -22.22
CA VAL A 101 -8.20 -7.87 -22.17
C VAL A 101 -7.53 -7.10 -23.31
N ALA A 102 -6.46 -6.39 -22.98
CA ALA A 102 -5.60 -5.74 -23.96
C ALA A 102 -4.14 -6.11 -23.72
N ASP A 103 -3.38 -6.23 -24.78
CA ASP A 103 -1.94 -6.38 -24.71
C ASP A 103 -1.25 -5.04 -24.53
N SER A 104 -0.14 -5.05 -23.82
CA SER A 104 0.71 -3.89 -23.66
C SER A 104 2.17 -4.30 -23.78
N GLU A 105 2.96 -3.52 -24.50
CA GLU A 105 4.38 -3.78 -24.70
C GLU A 105 5.19 -3.71 -23.40
N SER A 106 4.71 -2.92 -22.44
CA SER A 106 5.36 -2.75 -21.14
C SER A 106 4.45 -2.12 -20.09
N PHE A 107 4.80 -2.32 -18.81
CA PHE A 107 4.15 -1.64 -17.69
C PHE A 107 4.19 -0.09 -17.79
N ASN A 108 5.23 0.46 -18.42
CA ASN A 108 5.33 1.90 -18.66
C ASN A 108 4.32 2.41 -19.70
N SER A 109 3.89 1.58 -20.63
CA SER A 109 2.82 1.92 -21.58
C SER A 109 1.47 2.06 -20.89
N ILE A 110 1.19 1.23 -19.89
CA ILE A 110 -0.02 1.34 -19.04
C ILE A 110 0.01 2.64 -18.26
N LYS A 111 1.14 2.97 -17.60
CA LYS A 111 1.30 4.23 -16.84
C LYS A 111 1.14 5.50 -17.68
N LYS A 112 1.48 5.43 -18.97
CA LYS A 112 1.35 6.55 -19.90
C LYS A 112 -0.03 6.64 -20.56
N ASP A 113 -1.02 5.90 -20.06
CA ASP A 113 -2.40 5.87 -20.57
C ASP A 113 -2.50 5.44 -22.05
N LYS A 114 -1.58 4.57 -22.49
CA LYS A 114 -1.55 4.05 -23.85
C LYS A 114 -2.40 2.79 -24.04
N ALA A 115 -2.67 2.04 -22.95
CA ALA A 115 -3.58 0.91 -23.01
C ALA A 115 -5.01 1.41 -23.21
N ARG A 116 -5.73 0.81 -24.16
CA ARG A 116 -7.12 1.13 -24.48
C ARG A 116 -7.90 -0.15 -24.65
N TRP A 117 -9.13 -0.14 -24.20
CA TRP A 117 -10.09 -1.25 -24.37
C TRP A 117 -11.31 -0.74 -25.13
N THR A 118 -11.79 -1.53 -26.05
CA THR A 118 -12.98 -1.20 -26.84
C THR A 118 -14.20 -1.90 -26.26
N ILE A 119 -15.25 -1.14 -25.97
CA ILE A 119 -16.54 -1.65 -25.51
C ILE A 119 -17.57 -1.35 -26.60
N THR A 120 -18.33 -2.39 -27.01
CA THR A 120 -19.38 -2.27 -27.99
C THR A 120 -20.73 -2.02 -27.35
N GLN A 121 -21.73 -1.59 -28.14
CA GLN A 121 -23.10 -1.44 -27.67
C GLN A 121 -23.69 -2.78 -27.18
N GLU A 122 -23.29 -3.88 -27.77
CA GLU A 122 -23.69 -5.22 -27.35
C GLU A 122 -23.12 -5.60 -25.99
N ASP A 123 -21.85 -5.29 -25.73
CA ASP A 123 -21.23 -5.48 -24.42
C ASP A 123 -22.01 -4.71 -23.35
N LEU A 124 -22.40 -3.44 -23.62
CA LEU A 124 -23.19 -2.64 -22.70
C LEU A 124 -24.57 -3.21 -22.43
N ASN A 125 -25.23 -3.74 -23.45
CA ASN A 125 -26.58 -4.28 -23.30
C ASN A 125 -26.58 -5.53 -22.41
N ASN A 126 -25.53 -6.34 -22.49
CA ASN A 126 -25.45 -7.64 -21.87
C ASN A 126 -24.74 -7.68 -20.51
N HIS A 127 -23.97 -6.64 -20.14
CA HIS A 127 -23.14 -6.64 -18.92
C HIS A 127 -23.34 -5.39 -18.08
N GLN A 128 -23.24 -5.54 -16.76
CA GLN A 128 -23.41 -4.46 -15.79
C GLN A 128 -22.08 -3.92 -15.28
N ILE A 129 -21.02 -4.73 -15.37
CA ILE A 129 -19.69 -4.40 -14.86
C ILE A 129 -18.66 -4.80 -15.91
N PHE A 130 -17.66 -3.95 -16.10
CA PHE A 130 -16.53 -4.17 -16.98
C PHE A 130 -15.25 -4.23 -16.16
N VAL A 131 -14.48 -5.29 -16.31
CA VAL A 131 -13.16 -5.47 -15.68
C VAL A 131 -12.10 -5.42 -16.77
N PHE A 132 -11.06 -4.63 -16.55
CA PHE A 132 -10.04 -4.35 -17.53
C PHE A 132 -8.72 -4.96 -17.10
N ILE A 133 -8.16 -5.81 -17.93
CA ILE A 133 -6.90 -6.52 -17.69
C ILE A 133 -5.91 -6.16 -18.80
N CYS A 134 -4.68 -5.86 -18.41
CA CYS A 134 -3.54 -5.79 -19.33
C CYS A 134 -2.67 -7.03 -19.19
N LEU A 135 -2.33 -7.63 -20.32
CA LEU A 135 -1.28 -8.64 -20.43
C LEU A 135 0.00 -7.99 -20.97
N PHE A 136 1.14 -8.28 -20.41
CA PHE A 136 2.41 -7.78 -20.90
C PHE A 136 3.53 -8.81 -20.73
N PHE A 137 4.58 -8.65 -21.54
CA PHE A 137 5.74 -9.51 -21.51
C PHE A 137 6.87 -8.78 -20.77
N PRO A 138 7.34 -9.26 -19.60
CA PRO A 138 8.53 -8.71 -18.97
C PRO A 138 9.77 -9.22 -19.71
N GLY A 139 10.26 -8.46 -20.67
CA GLY A 139 11.56 -8.65 -21.33
C GLY A 139 11.95 -10.08 -21.72
N SER A 140 12.65 -10.24 -22.83
CA SER A 140 13.17 -11.52 -23.30
C SER A 140 14.21 -12.10 -22.32
N THR A 141 13.80 -12.93 -21.40
CA THR A 141 14.72 -13.85 -20.73
C THR A 141 14.82 -15.12 -21.56
N GLN A 142 16.02 -15.70 -21.67
CA GLN A 142 16.32 -16.91 -22.45
C GLN A 142 15.58 -18.20 -21.98
N ARG A 143 14.57 -18.09 -21.13
CA ARG A 143 13.78 -19.19 -20.59
C ARG A 143 12.29 -18.84 -20.65
N GLY A 144 11.65 -19.19 -21.74
CA GLY A 144 10.19 -19.21 -21.87
C GLY A 144 9.52 -17.83 -21.85
N TYR A 145 8.43 -17.70 -22.60
CA TYR A 145 7.58 -16.51 -22.61
C TYR A 145 6.68 -16.54 -21.36
N GLU A 146 7.06 -15.81 -20.31
CA GLU A 146 6.18 -15.57 -19.17
C GLU A 146 5.32 -14.32 -19.45
N LYS A 147 4.00 -14.52 -19.58
CA LYS A 147 3.04 -13.40 -19.62
C LYS A 147 2.64 -13.02 -18.21
N GLU A 148 2.72 -11.74 -17.90
CA GLU A 148 2.15 -11.18 -16.67
C GLU A 148 0.80 -10.55 -16.94
N ALA A 149 -0.15 -10.77 -16.05
CA ALA A 149 -1.48 -10.18 -16.11
C ALA A 149 -1.68 -9.17 -14.97
N LEU A 150 -2.16 -7.98 -15.32
CA LEU A 150 -2.49 -6.93 -14.35
C LEU A 150 -3.95 -6.55 -14.50
N ILE A 151 -4.75 -6.67 -13.42
CA ILE A 151 -6.06 -6.04 -13.37
C ILE A 151 -5.86 -4.53 -13.28
N SER A 152 -6.09 -3.82 -14.38
CA SER A 152 -5.91 -2.37 -14.47
C SER A 152 -6.99 -1.61 -13.72
N GLY A 153 -8.20 -2.13 -13.67
CA GLY A 153 -9.32 -1.53 -12.95
C GLY A 153 -10.66 -2.10 -13.39
N PHE A 154 -11.75 -1.45 -12.98
CA PHE A 154 -13.11 -1.79 -13.40
C PHE A 154 -13.97 -0.54 -13.56
N LEU A 155 -15.07 -0.66 -14.29
CA LEU A 155 -16.12 0.35 -14.43
C LEU A 155 -17.50 -0.29 -14.37
N PRO A 156 -18.43 0.24 -13.57
CA PRO A 156 -19.84 -0.05 -13.70
C PRO A 156 -20.38 0.51 -15.03
N ARG A 157 -21.39 -0.14 -15.61
CA ARG A 157 -22.02 0.27 -16.87
C ARG A 157 -22.41 1.75 -16.90
N ASN A 158 -22.95 2.25 -15.81
CA ASN A 158 -23.44 3.63 -15.69
C ASN A 158 -22.34 4.71 -15.63
N GLN A 159 -21.07 4.31 -15.51
CA GLN A 159 -19.93 5.23 -15.57
C GLN A 159 -19.26 5.26 -16.93
N LEU A 160 -19.79 4.52 -17.91
CA LEU A 160 -19.30 4.54 -19.27
C LEU A 160 -20.05 5.60 -20.08
N GLU A 161 -19.31 6.60 -20.55
CA GLU A 161 -19.80 7.56 -21.52
C GLU A 161 -19.74 6.93 -22.91
N PHE A 162 -20.90 6.80 -23.55
CA PHE A 162 -21.05 6.12 -24.83
C PHE A 162 -21.62 7.05 -25.88
N ASN A 163 -20.82 7.33 -26.89
CA ASN A 163 -21.20 8.20 -28.01
C ASN A 163 -20.99 7.45 -29.34
N GLY A 164 -21.97 6.65 -29.77
CA GLY A 164 -21.90 5.91 -31.04
C GLY A 164 -22.02 4.39 -30.88
N SER A 165 -21.42 3.62 -31.78
CA SER A 165 -21.48 2.15 -31.78
C SER A 165 -20.49 1.48 -30.85
N GLN A 166 -19.42 2.18 -30.49
CA GLN A 166 -18.37 1.70 -29.59
C GLN A 166 -17.67 2.84 -28.86
N THR A 167 -17.11 2.57 -27.69
CA THR A 167 -16.32 3.52 -26.91
C THR A 167 -14.97 2.91 -26.51
N HIS A 168 -13.97 3.77 -26.37
CA HIS A 168 -12.64 3.38 -25.93
C HIS A 168 -12.39 3.85 -24.50
N VAL A 169 -12.02 2.92 -23.63
CA VAL A 169 -11.71 3.19 -22.22
C VAL A 169 -10.20 3.30 -22.03
N LYS A 170 -9.75 4.32 -21.32
CA LYS A 170 -8.35 4.54 -20.95
C LYS A 170 -8.10 4.15 -19.50
N THR A 171 -6.85 3.86 -19.15
CA THR A 171 -6.44 3.51 -17.77
C THR A 171 -6.80 4.60 -16.76
N SER A 172 -6.72 5.87 -17.15
CA SER A 172 -7.06 7.02 -16.29
C SER A 172 -8.54 7.11 -15.89
N GLN A 173 -9.44 6.44 -16.63
CA GLN A 173 -10.89 6.43 -16.38
C GLN A 173 -11.30 5.30 -15.42
N LEU A 174 -10.41 4.34 -15.15
CA LEU A 174 -10.76 3.13 -14.42
C LEU A 174 -10.86 3.38 -12.91
N MET A 175 -11.85 2.78 -12.29
CA MET A 175 -11.89 2.61 -10.84
C MET A 175 -10.83 1.61 -10.40
N TYR A 176 -10.30 1.79 -9.19
CA TYR A 176 -9.27 0.94 -8.65
C TYR A 176 -9.70 -0.53 -8.56
N SER A 177 -8.88 -1.44 -9.08
CA SER A 177 -9.17 -2.88 -9.14
C SER A 177 -9.41 -3.53 -7.77
N GLY A 178 -8.78 -3.02 -6.70
CA GLY A 178 -8.98 -3.51 -5.34
C GLY A 178 -10.40 -3.29 -4.80
N GLY A 179 -11.13 -2.30 -5.32
CA GLY A 179 -12.53 -2.05 -4.95
C GLY A 179 -13.54 -2.99 -5.62
N LEU A 180 -13.13 -3.76 -6.63
CA LEU A 180 -14.02 -4.63 -7.39
C LEU A 180 -14.70 -5.69 -6.49
N SER A 181 -13.96 -6.36 -5.63
CA SER A 181 -14.49 -7.38 -4.71
C SER A 181 -15.57 -6.82 -3.77
N TRP A 182 -15.35 -5.60 -3.25
CA TRP A 182 -16.31 -4.89 -2.41
C TRP A 182 -17.57 -4.50 -3.21
N TYR A 183 -17.41 -3.96 -4.41
CA TYR A 183 -18.52 -3.57 -5.28
C TYR A 183 -19.40 -4.78 -5.63
N LEU A 184 -18.79 -5.93 -5.95
CA LEU A 184 -19.49 -7.17 -6.22
C LEU A 184 -20.23 -7.72 -4.99
N LYS A 185 -19.68 -7.53 -3.78
CA LYS A 185 -20.35 -7.90 -2.53
C LYS A 185 -21.57 -7.02 -2.24
N LEU A 186 -21.52 -5.71 -2.56
CA LEU A 186 -22.67 -4.83 -2.47
C LEU A 186 -23.81 -5.29 -3.39
N LEU A 187 -23.50 -5.61 -4.63
CA LEU A 187 -24.49 -6.09 -5.61
C LEU A 187 -25.09 -7.45 -5.23
N LYS A 188 -24.36 -8.27 -4.49
CA LYS A 188 -24.86 -9.55 -3.98
C LYS A 188 -26.09 -9.40 -3.07
N ASN A 189 -26.16 -8.32 -2.30
CA ASN A 189 -27.19 -8.09 -1.30
C ASN A 189 -28.39 -7.27 -1.83
N GLN A 190 -28.35 -6.82 -3.08
CA GLN A 190 -29.42 -6.03 -3.71
C GLN A 190 -30.24 -6.93 -4.64
N GLN A 191 -31.55 -7.03 -4.38
CA GLN A 191 -32.49 -7.77 -5.26
C GLN A 191 -32.85 -6.99 -6.54
N ASN A 192 -32.61 -5.66 -6.57
CA ASN A 192 -32.80 -4.81 -7.75
C ASN A 192 -31.55 -3.95 -7.95
N LEU A 193 -31.00 -3.93 -9.16
CA LEU A 193 -30.02 -2.94 -9.57
C LEU A 193 -30.71 -1.57 -9.57
N PRO A 194 -30.11 -0.54 -8.94
CA PRO A 194 -30.65 0.80 -9.00
C PRO A 194 -30.68 1.26 -10.47
N THR A 195 -31.85 1.55 -11.00
CA THR A 195 -32.04 2.08 -12.36
C THR A 195 -31.67 3.56 -12.46
N GLU A 196 -31.58 4.23 -11.34
CA GLU A 196 -31.06 5.59 -11.22
C GLU A 196 -29.99 5.62 -10.14
N VAL A 197 -28.75 5.79 -10.54
CA VAL A 197 -27.68 6.11 -9.63
C VAL A 197 -27.71 7.61 -9.43
N GLU A 198 -28.35 8.05 -8.36
CA GLU A 198 -27.87 9.25 -7.68
C GLU A 198 -26.36 9.07 -7.55
N THR A 199 -25.65 9.98 -8.15
CA THR A 199 -24.19 10.09 -8.15
C THR A 199 -23.60 9.54 -6.86
N ILE A 200 -23.08 8.29 -6.90
CA ILE A 200 -22.22 7.78 -5.86
C ILE A 200 -20.85 8.48 -6.03
N ASN A 201 -20.89 9.79 -5.96
CA ASN A 201 -19.71 10.62 -5.74
C ASN A 201 -19.40 10.76 -4.24
N LYS A 202 -20.06 9.97 -3.41
CA LYS A 202 -19.72 9.80 -1.99
C LYS A 202 -20.09 8.38 -1.62
N ALA A 203 -19.11 7.50 -1.58
CA ALA A 203 -19.25 6.31 -0.77
C ALA A 203 -19.96 6.75 0.52
N LYS A 204 -21.06 6.11 0.85
CA LYS A 204 -21.75 6.32 2.13
C LYS A 204 -20.83 5.72 3.19
N ILE A 205 -19.79 6.46 3.52
CA ILE A 205 -19.02 6.28 4.74
C ILE A 205 -20.08 6.34 5.82
N ILE A 206 -20.12 5.32 6.65
CA ILE A 206 -20.94 5.26 7.87
C ILE A 206 -21.00 6.68 8.42
N SER A 207 -22.16 7.29 8.40
CA SER A 207 -22.41 8.64 8.87
C SER A 207 -22.09 8.71 10.36
N ILE A 208 -20.83 9.02 10.66
CA ILE A 208 -20.50 9.69 11.91
C ILE A 208 -20.88 11.14 11.64
N SER A 209 -21.86 11.62 12.36
CA SER A 209 -22.46 12.94 12.22
C SER A 209 -21.44 14.02 11.83
N PRO A 210 -21.67 14.80 10.78
CA PRO A 210 -20.84 15.97 10.46
C PRO A 210 -21.26 17.11 11.41
N ASN A 211 -20.79 17.09 12.64
CA ASN A 211 -21.07 18.13 13.62
C ASN A 211 -19.85 18.96 14.00
N HIS A 212 -18.91 19.15 13.08
CA HIS A 212 -17.97 20.26 13.20
C HIS A 212 -17.74 20.91 11.83
N PRO A 213 -17.89 22.24 11.69
CA PRO A 213 -17.56 22.96 10.47
C PRO A 213 -16.06 22.79 10.17
N LEU A 214 -15.72 22.57 8.91
CA LEU A 214 -14.33 22.45 8.43
C LEU A 214 -13.43 23.61 8.91
N GLU A 215 -14.00 24.80 9.13
CA GLU A 215 -13.32 25.97 9.67
C GLU A 215 -12.71 25.74 11.07
N SER A 216 -13.30 24.87 11.89
CA SER A 216 -12.76 24.54 13.22
C SER A 216 -11.58 23.56 13.18
N ILE A 217 -11.38 22.85 12.05
CA ILE A 217 -10.31 21.88 11.86
C ILE A 217 -9.07 22.54 11.24
N VAL A 218 -9.22 23.66 10.54
CA VAL A 218 -8.18 24.33 9.72
C VAL A 218 -7.34 25.34 10.49
N GLY A 219 -7.44 25.56 11.77
CA GLY A 219 -6.68 26.56 12.54
C GLY A 219 -5.30 26.91 11.95
N GLU A 220 -4.85 28.13 12.10
CA GLU A 220 -3.52 28.54 11.60
C GLU A 220 -2.41 27.77 12.31
N TRP A 221 -1.49 27.22 11.54
CA TRP A 221 -0.34 26.50 12.06
C TRP A 221 0.93 27.34 11.96
N GLN A 222 1.65 27.45 13.06
CA GLN A 222 2.88 28.23 13.15
C GLN A 222 4.03 27.35 13.61
N CYS A 223 5.25 27.63 13.10
CA CYS A 223 6.45 26.99 13.62
C CYS A 223 6.83 27.68 14.93
N LEU A 224 6.56 27.01 16.06
CA LEU A 224 6.87 27.56 17.39
C LEU A 224 8.37 27.51 17.69
N HIS A 225 9.01 26.36 17.47
CA HIS A 225 10.43 26.14 17.74
C HIS A 225 11.13 25.44 16.58
N THR A 226 12.40 25.81 16.39
CA THR A 226 13.33 25.09 15.53
C THR A 226 14.52 24.66 16.38
N LEU A 227 14.59 23.35 16.69
CA LEU A 227 15.59 22.76 17.55
C LEU A 227 16.79 22.35 16.70
N ALA A 228 17.91 23.01 16.91
CA ALA A 228 19.18 22.74 16.23
C ALA A 228 20.17 22.14 17.22
N GLY A 229 21.02 21.24 16.78
CA GLY A 229 22.03 20.64 17.65
C GLY A 229 22.55 19.30 17.14
N HIS A 230 21.81 18.64 16.23
CA HIS A 230 22.31 17.44 15.58
C HIS A 230 23.43 17.76 14.58
N ILE A 231 24.48 16.94 14.58
CA ILE A 231 25.63 17.08 13.65
C ILE A 231 25.25 16.52 12.27
N LYS A 232 24.43 15.49 12.21
CA LYS A 232 23.96 14.82 10.99
C LYS A 232 22.45 14.92 10.85
N GLY A 233 21.92 14.52 9.68
CA GLY A 233 20.48 14.53 9.42
C GLY A 233 19.71 13.61 10.35
N ILE A 234 18.54 14.05 10.78
CA ILE A 234 17.65 13.26 11.63
C ILE A 234 16.98 12.18 10.78
N ASN A 235 16.87 10.96 11.31
CA ASN A 235 16.20 9.84 10.67
C ASN A 235 14.81 9.58 11.25
N CYS A 236 14.69 9.68 12.58
CA CYS A 236 13.50 9.30 13.33
C CYS A 236 13.25 10.26 14.49
N ILE A 237 12.00 10.34 14.91
CA ILE A 237 11.57 11.00 16.14
C ILE A 237 10.57 10.10 16.88
N ALA A 238 10.54 10.21 18.19
CA ALA A 238 9.52 9.61 19.04
C ALA A 238 9.06 10.62 20.08
N LEU A 239 7.80 10.52 20.52
CA LEU A 239 7.25 11.33 21.59
C LEU A 239 7.01 10.45 22.82
N LYS A 240 7.43 10.95 23.98
CA LYS A 240 7.16 10.28 25.25
C LYS A 240 5.65 10.23 25.50
N PRO A 241 5.08 9.03 25.82
CA PRO A 241 3.67 8.93 26.19
C PRO A 241 3.35 9.83 27.39
N GLN A 242 2.23 10.55 27.30
CA GLN A 242 1.74 11.37 28.40
C GLN A 242 1.03 10.49 29.43
N ASN A 243 1.65 10.29 30.58
CA ASN A 243 1.06 9.63 31.73
C ASN A 243 0.51 10.65 32.73
N LYS A 244 -0.56 10.32 33.44
CA LYS A 244 -1.19 11.22 34.43
C LYS A 244 -0.22 11.75 35.50
N ASN A 245 0.89 11.02 35.74
CA ASN A 245 1.87 11.34 36.78
C ASN A 245 3.15 12.00 36.24
N SER A 246 3.28 12.25 34.92
CA SER A 246 4.45 12.88 34.31
C SER A 246 4.07 14.19 33.66
N SER A 247 4.53 15.30 34.24
CA SER A 247 4.34 16.64 33.67
C SER A 247 5.29 16.95 32.49
N GLN A 248 6.28 16.10 32.26
CA GLN A 248 7.34 16.36 31.28
C GLN A 248 7.01 15.68 29.94
N SER A 249 6.81 16.48 28.92
CA SER A 249 6.60 16.03 27.54
C SER A 249 7.94 16.08 26.81
N LEU A 250 8.48 14.90 26.42
CA LEU A 250 9.78 14.76 25.77
C LEU A 250 9.66 14.37 24.31
N ILE A 251 10.55 14.92 23.50
CA ILE A 251 10.84 14.49 22.14
C ILE A 251 12.19 13.77 22.17
N ALA A 252 12.28 12.57 21.60
CA ALA A 252 13.53 11.93 21.24
C ALA A 252 13.74 12.06 19.73
N SER A 253 14.93 12.45 19.29
CA SER A 253 15.31 12.53 17.89
C SER A 253 16.59 11.73 17.66
N GLY A 254 16.55 10.80 16.69
CA GLY A 254 17.66 9.94 16.33
C GLY A 254 18.37 10.40 15.07
N SER A 255 19.69 10.39 15.13
CA SER A 255 20.59 10.73 14.04
C SER A 255 21.74 9.72 13.97
N ARG A 256 22.80 10.04 13.27
CA ARG A 256 23.99 9.20 13.24
C ARG A 256 24.75 9.32 14.55
N GLY A 257 24.75 8.24 15.35
CA GLY A 257 25.52 8.09 16.58
C GLY A 257 25.03 8.83 17.80
N GLU A 258 23.91 9.53 17.73
CA GLU A 258 23.35 10.26 18.86
C GLU A 258 21.82 10.29 18.86
N ILE A 259 21.26 10.22 20.06
CA ILE A 259 19.86 10.53 20.32
C ILE A 259 19.83 11.79 21.17
N LYS A 260 19.03 12.76 20.79
CA LYS A 260 18.80 13.95 21.60
C LYS A 260 17.40 13.95 22.18
N LEU A 261 17.33 14.29 23.47
CA LEU A 261 16.09 14.47 24.22
C LEU A 261 15.81 15.96 24.36
N TRP A 262 14.62 16.38 24.00
CA TRP A 262 14.20 17.79 24.02
C TRP A 262 12.92 17.92 24.83
N ASP A 263 12.76 19.04 25.52
CA ASP A 263 11.48 19.42 26.08
C ASP A 263 10.53 19.91 24.99
N LEU A 264 9.33 19.34 24.93
CA LEU A 264 8.34 19.69 23.90
C LEU A 264 7.82 21.11 24.02
N LYS A 265 7.74 21.65 25.25
CA LYS A 265 7.14 22.96 25.50
C LYS A 265 8.15 24.10 25.32
N THR A 266 9.36 23.95 25.89
CA THR A 266 10.38 24.98 25.85
C THR A 266 11.31 24.86 24.65
N GLY A 267 11.43 23.68 24.07
CA GLY A 267 12.39 23.39 23.01
C GLY A 267 13.81 23.14 23.49
N ASP A 268 14.04 23.12 24.80
CA ASP A 268 15.39 22.97 25.37
C ASP A 268 15.93 21.55 25.19
N LEU A 269 17.25 21.47 24.96
CA LEU A 269 17.97 20.21 24.96
C LEU A 269 18.17 19.72 26.39
N ILE A 270 17.56 18.57 26.73
CA ILE A 270 17.64 17.98 28.07
C ILE A 270 18.84 17.04 28.19
N ALA A 271 19.11 16.24 27.16
CA ALA A 271 20.22 15.28 27.16
C ALA A 271 20.61 14.87 25.74
N THR A 272 21.83 14.39 25.63
CA THR A 272 22.32 13.63 24.45
C THR A 272 22.72 12.25 24.91
N LEU A 273 22.09 11.22 24.35
CA LEU A 273 22.41 9.82 24.59
C LEU A 273 23.33 9.34 23.48
N SER A 274 24.45 8.74 23.83
CA SER A 274 25.43 8.20 22.88
C SER A 274 26.12 6.99 23.51
N GLU A 275 26.33 5.95 22.73
CA GLU A 275 27.05 4.75 23.15
C GLU A 275 28.52 5.07 23.49
N TYR A 276 29.09 6.01 22.74
CA TYR A 276 30.51 6.41 22.88
C TYR A 276 30.65 7.93 23.03
N PRO A 277 30.35 8.49 24.19
CA PRO A 277 30.40 9.96 24.38
C PRO A 277 31.80 10.56 24.16
N TRP A 278 32.85 9.73 24.24
CA TRP A 278 34.26 10.13 24.12
C TRP A 278 34.83 10.04 22.71
N VAL A 279 34.14 9.40 21.77
CA VAL A 279 34.69 9.06 20.45
C VAL A 279 34.04 9.90 19.36
N ARG A 280 34.77 10.91 18.89
CA ARG A 280 34.31 11.80 17.80
C ARG A 280 34.55 11.29 16.36
N THR A 281 35.28 10.18 16.19
CA THR A 281 35.84 9.79 14.88
C THR A 281 35.59 8.35 14.43
N VAL A 282 34.90 7.53 15.20
CA VAL A 282 34.58 6.15 14.78
C VAL A 282 33.32 6.13 13.88
N ILE A 283 33.24 5.12 13.03
CA ILE A 283 32.04 4.81 12.22
C ILE A 283 30.86 4.61 13.18
N VAL A 284 30.16 5.69 13.46
CA VAL A 284 29.03 5.67 14.38
C VAL A 284 27.80 5.34 13.54
N ASP A 285 27.07 4.33 13.98
CA ASP A 285 25.95 3.78 13.23
C ASP A 285 24.77 4.72 13.17
N GLU A 286 24.03 4.65 12.05
CA GLU A 286 22.80 5.42 11.91
C GLU A 286 21.70 4.81 12.78
N ILE A 287 21.04 5.63 13.57
CA ILE A 287 19.80 5.27 14.26
C ILE A 287 18.67 5.41 13.25
N ASN A 288 18.01 4.31 12.97
CA ASN A 288 16.96 4.25 11.95
C ASN A 288 15.58 4.53 12.54
N ASP A 289 15.31 4.05 13.76
CA ASP A 289 14.01 4.21 14.41
C ASP A 289 14.13 4.27 15.93
N LEU A 290 13.12 4.87 16.58
CA LEU A 290 13.01 5.10 18.02
C LEU A 290 11.61 4.80 18.52
N ALA A 291 11.50 4.14 19.67
CA ALA A 291 10.24 3.94 20.37
C ALA A 291 10.38 4.12 21.87
N PHE A 292 9.51 4.93 22.48
CA PHE A 292 9.38 4.97 23.94
C PHE A 292 8.57 3.78 24.45
N SER A 293 8.97 3.23 25.58
CA SER A 293 8.12 2.32 26.34
C SER A 293 6.83 3.05 26.78
N PRO A 294 5.70 2.36 26.92
CA PRO A 294 4.43 2.98 27.30
C PRO A 294 4.45 3.65 28.69
N ASP A 295 5.30 3.19 29.60
CA ASP A 295 5.52 3.82 30.90
C ASP A 295 6.40 5.08 30.80
N GLY A 296 7.05 5.28 29.65
CA GLY A 296 7.93 6.41 29.39
C GLY A 296 9.24 6.40 30.18
N GLN A 297 9.68 5.23 30.71
CA GLN A 297 10.93 5.10 31.46
C GLN A 297 12.10 4.70 30.59
N THR A 298 11.83 3.97 29.52
CA THR A 298 12.84 3.48 28.58
C THR A 298 12.59 3.94 27.15
N LEU A 299 13.66 3.95 26.37
CA LEU A 299 13.64 4.21 24.94
C LEU A 299 14.38 3.09 24.23
N ALA A 300 13.78 2.52 23.20
CA ALA A 300 14.42 1.58 22.29
C ALA A 300 14.90 2.31 21.04
N SER A 301 16.09 1.97 20.55
CA SER A 301 16.62 2.46 19.27
C SER A 301 17.08 1.31 18.38
N GLY A 302 16.64 1.29 17.13
CA GLY A 302 17.10 0.36 16.10
C GLY A 302 18.21 0.99 15.26
N GLY A 303 19.33 0.29 15.09
CA GLY A 303 20.54 0.81 14.46
C GLY A 303 20.93 0.12 13.15
N ALA A 304 21.75 0.80 12.37
CA ALA A 304 22.37 0.24 11.17
C ALA A 304 23.44 -0.81 11.49
N ASP A 305 23.87 -0.88 12.75
CA ASP A 305 24.78 -1.90 13.31
C ASP A 305 24.10 -3.24 13.60
N SER A 306 22.84 -3.41 13.17
CA SER A 306 22.03 -4.61 13.41
C SER A 306 21.67 -4.84 14.87
N THR A 307 21.80 -3.82 15.73
CA THR A 307 21.48 -3.91 17.16
C THR A 307 20.26 -3.10 17.52
N ILE A 308 19.61 -3.52 18.62
CA ILE A 308 18.62 -2.71 19.31
C ILE A 308 19.26 -2.27 20.65
N LYS A 309 19.27 -0.98 20.92
CA LYS A 309 19.82 -0.42 22.15
C LYS A 309 18.68 0.09 23.03
N MET A 310 18.76 -0.26 24.32
CA MET A 310 17.80 0.15 25.33
C MET A 310 18.41 1.22 26.23
N TRP A 311 17.70 2.33 26.39
CA TRP A 311 18.16 3.50 27.15
C TRP A 311 17.24 3.78 28.33
N HIS A 312 17.79 4.01 29.51
CA HIS A 312 17.04 4.44 30.69
C HIS A 312 17.01 5.96 30.75
N LEU A 313 15.84 6.56 30.72
CA LEU A 313 15.70 8.00 30.59
C LEU A 313 16.04 8.76 31.87
N GLY A 314 15.77 8.20 33.02
CA GLY A 314 16.13 8.79 34.32
C GLY A 314 17.63 8.86 34.55
N ALA A 315 18.34 7.78 34.28
CA ALA A 315 19.81 7.70 34.38
C ALA A 315 20.49 8.33 33.15
N LYS A 316 19.79 8.45 32.02
CA LYS A 316 20.32 8.90 30.73
C LYS A 316 21.44 7.98 30.19
N ASP A 317 21.37 6.71 30.50
CA ASP A 317 22.39 5.73 30.21
C ASP A 317 21.86 4.58 29.33
N LEU A 318 22.78 3.96 28.59
CA LEU A 318 22.56 2.70 27.88
C LEU A 318 22.45 1.55 28.90
N ILE A 319 21.35 0.81 28.89
CA ILE A 319 21.12 -0.29 29.83
C ILE A 319 21.29 -1.67 29.20
N ASP A 320 21.11 -1.78 27.87
CA ASP A 320 21.24 -3.06 27.19
C ASP A 320 21.47 -2.92 25.69
N ILE A 321 22.09 -3.93 25.08
CA ILE A 321 22.28 -4.06 23.63
C ILE A 321 21.81 -5.45 23.20
N MET A 322 20.66 -5.48 22.54
CA MET A 322 20.02 -6.71 22.06
C MET A 322 20.49 -7.01 20.63
N ARG A 323 20.98 -8.23 20.41
CA ARG A 323 21.58 -8.68 19.14
C ARG A 323 20.90 -9.96 18.66
N LYS A 324 20.17 -9.86 17.53
CA LYS A 324 19.55 -11.02 16.88
C LYS A 324 19.46 -10.84 15.38
N HIS A 325 19.28 -9.59 14.92
CA HIS A 325 19.22 -9.29 13.50
C HIS A 325 20.58 -9.46 12.82
N ASN A 326 20.54 -9.99 11.59
CA ASN A 326 21.70 -10.13 10.70
C ASN A 326 21.75 -9.04 9.61
N GLY A 327 21.01 -7.95 9.79
CA GLY A 327 20.93 -6.79 8.91
C GLY A 327 20.47 -5.57 9.69
N MET A 328 20.50 -4.39 9.07
CA MET A 328 20.10 -3.14 9.72
C MET A 328 18.70 -3.27 10.33
N VAL A 329 18.55 -2.88 11.59
CA VAL A 329 17.24 -2.73 12.21
C VAL A 329 16.60 -1.44 11.67
N ARG A 330 15.48 -1.58 10.99
CA ARG A 330 14.78 -0.50 10.29
C ARG A 330 13.67 0.14 11.11
N CYS A 331 13.01 -0.67 11.93
CA CYS A 331 11.84 -0.26 12.69
C CYS A 331 11.76 -0.98 14.02
N VAL A 332 11.25 -0.27 15.03
CA VAL A 332 11.04 -0.77 16.39
C VAL A 332 9.70 -0.24 16.92
N ALA A 333 8.92 -1.09 17.61
CA ALA A 333 7.70 -0.64 18.28
C ALA A 333 7.42 -1.49 19.53
N PHE A 334 7.04 -0.84 20.62
CA PHE A 334 6.49 -1.49 21.79
C PHE A 334 5.03 -1.84 21.60
N THR A 335 4.59 -2.93 22.20
CA THR A 335 3.16 -3.14 22.43
C THR A 335 2.63 -2.08 23.41
N PRO A 336 1.36 -1.69 23.31
CA PRO A 336 0.78 -0.67 24.20
C PRO A 336 0.81 -1.01 25.70
N ASP A 337 0.90 -2.29 26.05
CA ASP A 337 1.07 -2.76 27.43
C ASP A 337 2.54 -2.78 27.88
N GLY A 338 3.49 -2.56 26.96
CA GLY A 338 4.93 -2.54 27.23
C GLY A 338 5.57 -3.90 27.46
N ARG A 339 4.81 -4.99 27.36
CA ARG A 339 5.32 -6.34 27.64
C ARG A 339 6.21 -6.89 26.52
N MET A 340 5.98 -6.43 25.27
CA MET A 340 6.74 -6.86 24.11
C MET A 340 7.30 -5.68 23.33
N LEU A 341 8.41 -5.93 22.65
CA LEU A 341 8.97 -5.09 21.60
C LEU A 341 8.99 -5.90 20.30
N ALA A 342 8.53 -5.35 19.20
CA ALA A 342 8.74 -5.90 17.87
C ALA A 342 9.80 -5.08 17.15
N THR A 343 10.70 -5.76 16.45
CA THR A 343 11.78 -5.15 15.66
C THR A 343 11.84 -5.77 14.28
N GLY A 344 12.02 -4.94 13.26
CA GLY A 344 12.09 -5.39 11.87
C GLY A 344 13.35 -4.89 11.18
N GLY A 345 13.92 -5.69 10.30
CA GLY A 345 15.21 -5.39 9.68
C GLY A 345 15.37 -5.83 8.23
N ASP A 346 16.55 -5.50 7.68
CA ASP A 346 16.96 -5.87 6.33
C ASP A 346 17.17 -7.38 6.16
N ASP A 347 17.29 -8.12 7.25
CA ASP A 347 17.36 -9.58 7.28
C ASP A 347 16.03 -10.27 6.99
N ARG A 348 14.98 -9.50 6.67
CA ARG A 348 13.63 -9.97 6.38
C ARG A 348 12.95 -10.69 7.53
N LYS A 349 13.29 -10.33 8.75
CA LYS A 349 12.71 -10.88 9.97
C LYS A 349 12.02 -9.80 10.78
N ILE A 350 11.01 -10.23 11.54
CA ILE A 350 10.45 -9.49 12.66
C ILE A 350 10.74 -10.34 13.89
N GLU A 351 11.48 -9.77 14.83
CA GLU A 351 11.77 -10.39 16.10
C GLU A 351 10.84 -9.81 17.18
N PHE A 352 10.18 -10.68 17.92
CA PHE A 352 9.37 -10.32 19.09
C PHE A 352 10.16 -10.61 20.35
N TRP A 353 10.31 -9.62 21.19
CA TRP A 353 11.10 -9.65 22.40
C TRP A 353 10.19 -9.56 23.63
N ASP A 354 10.38 -10.43 24.60
CA ASP A 354 9.87 -10.24 25.96
C ASP A 354 10.68 -9.13 26.64
N MET A 355 10.03 -8.10 27.12
CA MET A 355 10.72 -6.96 27.73
C MET A 355 11.11 -7.18 29.19
N THR A 356 10.59 -8.22 29.85
CA THR A 356 11.00 -8.62 31.19
C THR A 356 12.34 -9.34 31.16
N GLU A 357 12.42 -10.36 30.29
CA GLU A 357 13.61 -11.20 30.14
C GLU A 357 14.59 -10.68 29.10
N ARG A 358 14.15 -9.77 28.23
CA ARG A 358 14.89 -9.22 27.08
C ARG A 358 15.39 -10.29 26.11
N GLN A 359 14.58 -11.31 25.92
CA GLN A 359 14.86 -12.43 25.04
C GLN A 359 13.86 -12.48 23.88
N VAL A 360 14.31 -13.03 22.75
CA VAL A 360 13.41 -13.28 21.61
C VAL A 360 12.49 -14.43 21.95
N ILE A 361 11.19 -14.17 21.93
CA ILE A 361 10.14 -15.17 22.16
C ILE A 361 9.58 -15.72 20.86
N MET A 362 9.72 -14.97 19.74
CA MET A 362 9.27 -15.40 18.43
C MET A 362 10.04 -14.68 17.32
N THR A 363 10.32 -15.40 16.24
CA THR A 363 10.88 -14.88 14.99
C THR A 363 9.88 -15.12 13.86
N LEU A 364 9.41 -14.04 13.23
CA LEU A 364 8.55 -14.11 12.05
C LEU A 364 9.38 -13.81 10.80
N SER A 365 9.51 -14.78 9.90
CA SER A 365 10.21 -14.63 8.63
C SER A 365 9.28 -13.97 7.58
N LEU A 366 9.77 -12.93 6.94
CA LEU A 366 9.11 -12.26 5.81
C LEU A 366 9.72 -12.82 4.53
N GLU A 367 8.93 -13.55 3.75
CA GLU A 367 9.41 -14.33 2.59
C GLU A 367 10.13 -13.50 1.53
N ASP A 368 9.67 -12.27 1.27
CA ASP A 368 10.09 -11.54 0.07
C ASP A 368 10.92 -10.27 0.34
N THR A 369 10.68 -9.54 1.44
CA THR A 369 11.20 -8.17 1.58
C THR A 369 11.46 -7.77 3.03
N ALA A 370 12.42 -6.82 3.21
CA ALA A 370 12.70 -6.18 4.50
C ALA A 370 11.46 -5.49 5.09
N ALA A 371 11.34 -5.48 6.42
CA ALA A 371 10.40 -4.64 7.14
C ALA A 371 10.95 -3.21 7.23
N HIS A 372 10.31 -2.26 6.55
CA HIS A 372 10.72 -0.85 6.57
C HIS A 372 9.97 -0.02 7.61
N SER A 373 8.81 -0.46 8.02
CA SER A 373 7.99 0.16 9.06
C SER A 373 7.13 -0.89 9.75
N LEU A 374 6.85 -0.71 11.02
CA LEU A 374 5.92 -1.54 11.78
C LEU A 374 5.17 -0.71 12.82
N ILE A 375 3.95 -1.11 13.14
CA ILE A 375 3.12 -0.48 14.15
C ILE A 375 2.14 -1.49 14.76
N PHE A 376 1.93 -1.41 16.05
CA PHE A 376 0.88 -2.14 16.75
C PHE A 376 -0.42 -1.34 16.80
N SER A 377 -1.54 -2.04 16.78
CA SER A 377 -2.83 -1.47 17.20
C SER A 377 -2.84 -1.24 18.72
N GLN A 378 -3.72 -0.33 19.19
CA GLN A 378 -3.79 0.04 20.61
C GLN A 378 -4.18 -1.11 21.57
N ASP A 379 -4.75 -2.20 21.07
CA ASP A 379 -5.08 -3.40 21.85
C ASP A 379 -4.01 -4.49 21.79
N ALA A 380 -2.87 -4.22 21.17
CA ALA A 380 -1.78 -5.16 20.94
C ALA A 380 -2.14 -6.41 20.10
N LYS A 381 -3.38 -6.48 19.56
CA LYS A 381 -3.86 -7.67 18.83
C LYS A 381 -3.55 -7.65 17.34
N THR A 382 -3.14 -6.51 16.80
CA THR A 382 -2.81 -6.37 15.38
C THR A 382 -1.44 -5.73 15.23
N LEU A 383 -0.58 -6.35 14.42
CA LEU A 383 0.65 -5.76 13.93
C LEU A 383 0.48 -5.44 12.46
N VAL A 384 0.91 -4.27 12.04
CA VAL A 384 0.98 -3.89 10.63
C VAL A 384 2.43 -3.66 10.24
N THR A 385 2.84 -4.23 9.12
CA THR A 385 4.20 -4.11 8.61
C THR A 385 4.21 -3.59 7.19
N GLY A 386 5.04 -2.59 6.93
CA GLY A 386 5.26 -2.01 5.61
C GLY A 386 6.58 -2.49 5.01
N SER A 387 6.53 -2.92 3.76
CA SER A 387 7.67 -3.43 3.01
C SER A 387 7.73 -2.85 1.60
N TYR A 388 8.51 -3.44 0.70
CA TYR A 388 8.51 -3.03 -0.69
C TYR A 388 7.17 -3.39 -1.36
N ARG A 389 6.37 -2.37 -1.70
CA ARG A 389 5.07 -2.44 -2.39
C ARG A 389 3.93 -3.14 -1.61
N LYS A 390 4.21 -3.74 -0.47
CA LYS A 390 3.24 -4.54 0.30
C LYS A 390 3.10 -4.00 1.71
N ILE A 391 1.88 -4.11 2.24
CA ILE A 391 1.59 -3.96 3.66
C ILE A 391 0.98 -5.29 4.11
N LYS A 392 1.49 -5.87 5.18
CA LYS A 392 0.93 -7.08 5.77
C LYS A 392 0.29 -6.72 7.11
N VAL A 393 -0.92 -7.21 7.33
CA VAL A 393 -1.68 -7.07 8.58
C VAL A 393 -1.71 -8.43 9.25
N TRP A 394 -1.20 -8.48 10.47
CA TRP A 394 -1.05 -9.70 11.24
C TRP A 394 -1.95 -9.66 12.46
N ASN A 395 -2.64 -10.75 12.76
CA ASN A 395 -3.34 -10.95 14.00
C ASN A 395 -2.38 -11.58 15.03
N ILE A 396 -2.32 -11.00 16.22
CA ILE A 396 -1.46 -11.46 17.29
C ILE A 396 -2.32 -11.98 18.43
N SER A 397 -2.02 -13.18 18.88
CA SER A 397 -2.56 -13.75 20.09
C SER A 397 -1.44 -14.16 21.04
N THR A 398 -1.54 -13.75 22.28
CA THR A 398 -0.58 -14.06 23.34
C THR A 398 -1.27 -14.86 24.43
N LYS A 399 -0.60 -15.88 24.94
CA LYS A 399 -1.01 -16.55 26.17
C LYS A 399 -0.58 -15.73 27.39
N GLU A 400 -1.22 -15.95 28.53
CA GLU A 400 -1.06 -15.12 29.73
C GLU A 400 0.40 -14.96 30.18
N GLU A 401 1.24 -15.96 29.98
CA GLU A 401 2.65 -15.99 30.42
C GLU A 401 3.66 -15.56 29.34
N LEU A 402 3.24 -14.99 28.20
CA LEU A 402 4.11 -14.68 27.04
C LEU A 402 4.96 -15.87 26.54
N SER A 403 4.71 -17.08 27.04
CA SER A 403 5.44 -18.28 26.66
C SER A 403 5.20 -18.70 25.20
N CYS A 404 4.16 -18.15 24.59
CA CYS A 404 3.82 -18.42 23.18
C CYS A 404 3.12 -17.21 22.58
N VAL A 405 3.65 -16.71 21.50
CA VAL A 405 3.05 -15.67 20.64
C VAL A 405 2.68 -16.32 19.32
N ASP A 406 1.38 -16.34 19.02
CA ASP A 406 0.89 -16.79 17.72
C ASP A 406 0.65 -15.59 16.83
N VAL A 407 1.19 -15.63 15.61
CA VAL A 407 1.07 -14.56 14.61
C VAL A 407 0.50 -15.13 13.32
N GLU A 408 -0.68 -14.67 12.94
CA GLU A 408 -1.38 -15.11 11.74
C GLU A 408 -1.54 -13.97 10.75
N LEU A 409 -1.22 -14.22 9.47
CA LEU A 409 -1.42 -13.24 8.41
C LEU A 409 -2.92 -13.06 8.12
N GLN A 410 -3.46 -11.88 8.43
CA GLN A 410 -4.84 -11.54 8.16
C GLN A 410 -5.05 -10.99 6.74
N HIS A 411 -4.19 -10.04 6.33
CA HIS A 411 -4.27 -9.38 5.03
C HIS A 411 -2.89 -9.09 4.45
N SER A 412 -2.80 -9.14 3.12
CA SER A 412 -1.68 -8.61 2.34
C SER A 412 -2.22 -7.53 1.39
N LEU A 413 -1.94 -6.27 1.73
CA LEU A 413 -2.47 -5.11 1.01
C LEU A 413 -1.49 -4.71 -0.09
N MET A 414 -1.98 -4.73 -1.31
CA MET A 414 -1.23 -4.32 -2.51
C MET A 414 -1.78 -3.00 -3.02
N GLY A 415 -0.92 -2.14 -3.53
CA GLY A 415 -1.38 -0.87 -4.11
C GLY A 415 -0.33 0.23 -4.15
N HIS A 416 0.68 0.20 -3.27
CA HIS A 416 1.86 1.03 -3.42
C HIS A 416 2.79 0.48 -4.50
N SER A 417 3.48 1.36 -5.22
CA SER A 417 4.43 0.96 -6.27
C SER A 417 5.90 1.02 -5.83
N HIS A 418 6.15 1.40 -4.55
CA HIS A 418 7.49 1.51 -3.97
C HIS A 418 7.45 1.17 -2.47
N ILE A 419 8.57 1.34 -1.75
CA ILE A 419 8.70 1.12 -0.31
C ILE A 419 7.61 1.87 0.47
N VAL A 420 6.92 1.15 1.36
CA VAL A 420 6.05 1.72 2.39
C VAL A 420 6.93 2.13 3.57
N SER A 421 7.17 3.43 3.68
CA SER A 421 8.16 4.00 4.60
C SER A 421 7.60 4.29 5.99
N SER A 422 6.30 4.47 6.11
CA SER A 422 5.68 4.82 7.39
C SER A 422 4.22 4.39 7.44
N LEU A 423 3.76 4.02 8.61
CA LEU A 423 2.41 3.53 8.91
C LEU A 423 1.84 4.29 10.10
N ALA A 424 0.53 4.52 10.10
CA ALA A 424 -0.21 5.02 11.24
C ALA A 424 -1.57 4.31 11.32
N VAL A 425 -2.01 3.95 12.53
CA VAL A 425 -3.29 3.29 12.78
C VAL A 425 -4.16 4.19 13.63
N SER A 426 -5.44 4.34 13.26
CA SER A 426 -6.42 5.12 14.03
C SER A 426 -6.68 4.51 15.40
N LYS A 427 -7.05 5.35 16.35
CA LYS A 427 -7.32 4.95 17.73
C LYS A 427 -8.48 3.96 17.81
N ASP A 428 -9.49 4.09 16.96
CA ASP A 428 -10.62 3.17 16.87
C ASP A 428 -10.31 1.87 16.11
N ARG A 429 -9.08 1.73 15.60
CA ARG A 429 -8.58 0.55 14.85
C ARG A 429 -9.34 0.25 13.56
N LYS A 430 -10.00 1.24 12.99
CA LYS A 430 -10.71 1.05 11.71
C LYS A 430 -9.86 1.44 10.52
N ILE A 431 -8.98 2.42 10.69
CA ILE A 431 -8.22 3.04 9.61
C ILE A 431 -6.73 2.76 9.77
N LEU A 432 -6.11 2.41 8.66
CA LEU A 432 -4.67 2.37 8.47
C LEU A 432 -4.27 3.43 7.45
N VAL A 433 -3.27 4.22 7.75
CA VAL A 433 -2.65 5.18 6.84
C VAL A 433 -1.23 4.73 6.53
N SER A 434 -0.87 4.75 5.25
CA SER A 434 0.46 4.37 4.79
C SER A 434 1.06 5.44 3.88
N GLY A 435 2.30 5.81 4.15
CA GLY A 435 3.11 6.70 3.31
C GLY A 435 4.16 5.92 2.55
N SER A 436 4.40 6.26 1.28
CA SER A 436 5.31 5.50 0.42
C SER A 436 6.23 6.39 -0.41
N LYS A 437 7.38 5.82 -0.75
CA LYS A 437 8.33 6.40 -1.72
C LYS A 437 7.73 6.55 -3.12
N ASP A 438 6.53 6.02 -3.37
CA ASP A 438 5.77 6.25 -4.62
C ASP A 438 5.08 7.62 -4.67
N LYS A 439 5.34 8.51 -3.68
CA LYS A 439 4.82 9.88 -3.55
C LYS A 439 3.34 9.95 -3.14
N THR A 440 2.75 8.83 -2.75
CA THR A 440 1.34 8.77 -2.34
C THR A 440 1.18 8.40 -0.87
N ILE A 441 0.07 8.83 -0.29
CA ILE A 441 -0.45 8.34 0.98
C ILE A 441 -1.70 7.53 0.66
N LYS A 442 -1.86 6.38 1.27
CA LYS A 442 -3.05 5.55 1.12
C LYS A 442 -3.74 5.34 2.45
N VAL A 443 -5.06 5.38 2.38
CA VAL A 443 -5.96 5.17 3.53
C VAL A 443 -6.69 3.86 3.30
N TRP A 444 -6.64 2.97 4.28
CA TRP A 444 -7.17 1.62 4.18
C TRP A 444 -8.12 1.34 5.35
N HIS A 445 -9.11 0.50 5.12
CA HIS A 445 -9.91 -0.06 6.19
C HIS A 445 -9.15 -1.23 6.83
N LEU A 446 -8.69 -1.08 8.07
CA LEU A 446 -7.75 -2.03 8.69
C LEU A 446 -8.32 -3.46 8.78
N LYS A 447 -9.60 -3.60 9.13
CA LYS A 447 -10.24 -4.92 9.32
C LYS A 447 -10.53 -5.65 8.01
N THR A 448 -10.87 -4.94 6.93
CA THR A 448 -11.23 -5.56 5.63
C THR A 448 -10.08 -5.56 4.64
N GLY A 449 -9.05 -4.74 4.88
CA GLY A 449 -7.92 -4.56 3.97
C GLY A 449 -8.24 -3.71 2.74
N GLU A 450 -9.42 -3.08 2.68
CA GLU A 450 -9.86 -2.31 1.53
C GLU A 450 -9.19 -0.94 1.47
N LEU A 451 -8.80 -0.52 0.27
CA LEU A 451 -8.31 0.83 0.02
C LEU A 451 -9.49 1.81 0.00
N ILE A 452 -9.49 2.77 0.91
CA ILE A 452 -10.52 3.82 1.00
C ILE A 452 -10.15 4.99 0.11
N ASN A 453 -8.89 5.47 0.20
CA ASN A 453 -8.47 6.67 -0.53
C ASN A 453 -6.99 6.64 -0.89
N THR A 454 -6.61 7.43 -1.90
CA THR A 454 -5.22 7.67 -2.30
C THR A 454 -4.99 9.17 -2.41
N LEU A 455 -4.22 9.72 -1.48
CA LEU A 455 -3.90 11.14 -1.41
C LEU A 455 -2.65 11.42 -2.26
N LYS A 456 -2.80 12.32 -3.22
CA LYS A 456 -1.74 12.74 -4.14
C LYS A 456 -1.48 14.23 -3.97
N GLY A 457 -0.22 14.66 -3.98
CA GLY A 457 0.13 16.08 -3.89
C GLY A 457 1.58 16.33 -3.47
N HIS A 458 2.27 15.33 -2.91
CA HIS A 458 3.70 15.41 -2.74
C HIS A 458 4.44 15.25 -4.07
N LYS A 459 5.49 16.03 -4.25
CA LYS A 459 6.33 16.02 -5.47
C LYS A 459 7.40 14.92 -5.44
N ASP A 460 7.69 14.37 -4.24
CA ASP A 460 8.67 13.32 -4.04
C ASP A 460 8.19 12.33 -2.97
N GLY A 461 8.98 11.26 -2.71
CA GLY A 461 8.60 10.17 -1.83
C GLY A 461 8.14 10.62 -0.44
N VAL A 462 7.02 10.08 0.04
CA VAL A 462 6.53 10.27 1.40
C VAL A 462 7.38 9.41 2.32
N CYS A 463 7.98 10.03 3.35
CA CYS A 463 8.88 9.36 4.29
C CYS A 463 8.21 9.07 5.62
N ALA A 464 7.28 9.92 6.05
CA ALA A 464 6.59 9.81 7.32
C ALA A 464 5.11 10.13 7.18
N VAL A 465 4.27 9.42 7.93
CA VAL A 465 2.85 9.75 8.15
C VAL A 465 2.52 9.66 9.63
N ALA A 466 1.61 10.51 10.09
CA ALA A 466 1.08 10.48 11.44
C ALA A 466 -0.40 10.83 11.43
N LEU A 467 -1.17 10.26 12.37
CA LEU A 467 -2.57 10.57 12.62
C LEU A 467 -2.69 11.43 13.88
N SER A 468 -3.57 12.44 13.84
CA SER A 468 -3.95 13.20 15.03
C SER A 468 -4.71 12.31 16.01
N LYS A 469 -4.64 12.63 17.32
CA LYS A 469 -5.28 11.79 18.36
C LYS A 469 -6.81 11.74 18.29
N ASP A 470 -7.42 12.68 17.60
CA ASP A 470 -8.85 12.74 17.31
C ASP A 470 -9.23 12.01 16.00
N ASP A 471 -8.23 11.41 15.33
CA ASP A 471 -8.37 10.75 14.04
C ASP A 471 -8.99 11.62 12.92
N GLN A 472 -8.80 12.98 12.98
CA GLN A 472 -9.35 13.88 11.97
C GLN A 472 -8.32 14.28 10.91
N ILE A 473 -7.03 14.33 11.29
CA ILE A 473 -5.97 14.89 10.45
C ILE A 473 -4.88 13.84 10.20
N ILE A 474 -4.49 13.69 8.93
CA ILE A 474 -3.27 13.00 8.53
C ILE A 474 -2.19 14.05 8.31
N ALA A 475 -1.02 13.91 8.93
CA ALA A 475 0.19 14.63 8.58
C ALA A 475 1.09 13.73 7.73
N SER A 476 1.70 14.29 6.69
CA SER A 476 2.66 13.59 5.84
C SER A 476 3.91 14.42 5.60
N GLY A 477 5.08 13.81 5.78
CA GLY A 477 6.40 14.42 5.54
C GLY A 477 7.09 13.76 4.34
N SER A 478 7.74 14.55 3.52
CA SER A 478 8.25 14.09 2.24
C SER A 478 9.68 14.51 1.94
N ALA A 479 10.29 13.79 1.00
CA ALA A 479 11.56 14.17 0.39
C ALA A 479 11.47 15.47 -0.41
N ASP A 480 10.26 15.95 -0.76
CA ASP A 480 10.03 17.28 -1.34
C ASP A 480 10.20 18.42 -0.34
N LYS A 481 10.63 18.14 0.90
CA LYS A 481 10.93 19.08 2.00
C LYS A 481 9.68 19.73 2.62
N THR A 482 8.49 19.26 2.25
CA THR A 482 7.22 19.79 2.76
C THR A 482 6.56 18.83 3.73
N ILE A 483 5.73 19.38 4.61
CA ILE A 483 4.74 18.65 5.39
C ILE A 483 3.38 19.06 4.87
N LYS A 484 2.50 18.10 4.68
CA LYS A 484 1.12 18.32 4.26
C LYS A 484 0.16 17.76 5.28
N LEU A 485 -0.90 18.52 5.56
CA LEU A 485 -2.02 18.10 6.39
C LEU A 485 -3.22 17.78 5.49
N TRP A 486 -3.88 16.70 5.79
CA TRP A 486 -5.03 16.19 5.02
C TRP A 486 -6.17 15.86 5.97
N HIS A 487 -7.39 16.14 5.55
CA HIS A 487 -8.56 15.68 6.28
C HIS A 487 -8.73 14.17 6.07
N LEU A 488 -8.81 13.38 7.14
CA LEU A 488 -8.83 11.92 7.03
C LEU A 488 -10.02 11.41 6.23
N GLU A 489 -11.20 11.94 6.49
CA GLU A 489 -12.45 11.44 5.90
C GLU A 489 -12.59 11.86 4.43
N THR A 490 -12.33 13.14 4.09
CA THR A 490 -12.52 13.65 2.73
C THR A 490 -11.30 13.46 1.84
N GLY A 491 -10.10 13.33 2.43
CA GLY A 491 -8.83 13.29 1.71
C GLY A 491 -8.39 14.66 1.18
N GLU A 492 -9.06 15.75 1.56
CA GLU A 492 -8.71 17.09 1.14
C GLU A 492 -7.42 17.58 1.77
N LEU A 493 -6.61 18.31 0.98
CA LEU A 493 -5.40 18.98 1.46
C LEU A 493 -5.79 20.22 2.27
N LEU A 494 -5.55 20.16 3.58
CA LEU A 494 -5.87 21.27 4.49
C LEU A 494 -4.78 22.34 4.52
N SER A 495 -3.50 21.91 4.56
CA SER A 495 -2.37 22.84 4.68
C SER A 495 -1.07 22.26 4.14
N THR A 496 -0.14 23.12 3.79
CA THR A 496 1.23 22.74 3.39
C THR A 496 2.24 23.59 4.15
N PHE A 497 3.07 22.93 4.96
CA PHE A 497 4.13 23.61 5.70
C PHE A 497 5.43 23.56 4.90
N THR A 498 6.03 24.71 4.77
CA THR A 498 7.37 24.91 4.25
C THR A 498 8.29 25.38 5.39
N GLY A 499 9.59 25.17 5.28
CA GLY A 499 10.54 25.61 6.31
C GLY A 499 11.64 24.61 6.61
N HIS A 500 11.46 23.33 6.31
CA HIS A 500 12.58 22.39 6.25
C HIS A 500 13.38 22.58 4.96
N ARG A 501 14.71 22.48 5.07
CA ARG A 501 15.63 22.66 3.92
C ARG A 501 15.99 21.35 3.23
N ASN A 502 15.62 20.22 3.82
CA ASN A 502 15.88 18.87 3.30
C ASN A 502 14.70 17.95 3.61
N THR A 503 14.78 16.67 3.22
CA THR A 503 13.79 15.63 3.43
C THR A 503 13.23 15.65 4.86
N VAL A 504 11.91 15.68 5.00
CA VAL A 504 11.21 15.44 6.26
C VAL A 504 11.09 13.93 6.46
N THR A 505 11.79 13.41 7.46
CA THR A 505 11.96 11.95 7.67
C THR A 505 11.03 11.38 8.70
N ALA A 506 10.56 12.18 9.65
CA ALA A 506 9.75 11.73 10.76
C ALA A 506 8.72 12.77 11.18
N LEU A 507 7.56 12.32 11.63
CA LEU A 507 6.44 13.13 12.11
C LEU A 507 5.78 12.48 13.31
N ALA A 508 5.34 13.27 14.27
CA ALA A 508 4.51 12.80 15.37
C ALA A 508 3.58 13.90 15.88
N PHE A 509 2.31 13.57 16.15
CA PHE A 509 1.36 14.48 16.79
C PHE A 509 1.45 14.41 18.31
N ALA A 510 1.40 15.55 18.95
CA ALA A 510 1.30 15.73 20.40
C ALA A 510 0.03 16.54 20.75
N ASP A 511 -0.24 16.67 22.05
CA ASP A 511 -1.30 17.51 22.62
C ASP A 511 -2.64 17.42 21.88
N LYS A 512 -3.20 16.21 21.86
CA LYS A 512 -4.50 15.92 21.22
C LYS A 512 -4.61 16.33 19.74
N GLY A 513 -3.48 16.56 19.06
CA GLY A 513 -3.45 16.96 17.65
C GLY A 513 -3.17 18.45 17.43
N ASN A 514 -2.97 19.27 18.50
CA ASN A 514 -2.67 20.69 18.37
C ASN A 514 -1.18 20.98 18.16
N ILE A 515 -0.32 20.01 18.41
CA ILE A 515 1.12 20.12 18.20
C ILE A 515 1.57 19.04 17.25
N LEU A 516 2.34 19.40 16.24
CA LEU A 516 3.03 18.48 15.34
C LEU A 516 4.53 18.65 15.47
N VAL A 517 5.26 17.56 15.59
CA VAL A 517 6.73 17.55 15.63
C VAL A 517 7.25 16.92 14.36
N SER A 518 8.26 17.51 13.74
CA SER A 518 8.89 17.03 12.53
C SER A 518 10.41 16.96 12.64
N GLY A 519 10.99 15.87 12.16
CA GLY A 519 12.43 15.67 12.02
C GLY A 519 12.86 15.68 10.56
N SER A 520 14.06 16.22 10.28
CA SER A 520 14.53 16.36 8.90
C SER A 520 16.02 16.09 8.73
N LYS A 521 16.36 15.70 7.51
CA LYS A 521 17.76 15.60 7.06
C LYS A 521 18.48 16.97 7.05
N ASP A 522 17.78 18.08 7.26
CA ASP A 522 18.38 19.41 7.48
C ASP A 522 18.97 19.57 8.88
N LYS A 523 18.97 18.52 9.71
CA LYS A 523 19.54 18.44 11.06
C LYS A 523 18.71 19.16 12.13
N THR A 524 17.47 19.54 11.82
CA THR A 524 16.57 20.24 12.75
C THR A 524 15.34 19.40 13.08
N VAL A 525 14.87 19.57 14.33
CA VAL A 525 13.49 19.22 14.72
C VAL A 525 12.70 20.51 14.74
N LYS A 526 11.50 20.52 14.19
CA LYS A 526 10.58 21.66 14.26
C LYS A 526 9.31 21.26 15.01
N ILE A 527 8.85 22.19 15.84
CA ILE A 527 7.60 22.08 16.58
C ILE A 527 6.62 23.07 15.96
N TRP A 528 5.52 22.55 15.48
CA TRP A 528 4.44 23.31 14.87
C TRP A 528 3.25 23.30 15.82
N GLN A 529 2.64 24.45 16.05
CA GLN A 529 1.48 24.60 16.92
C GLN A 529 0.30 25.16 16.12
N ARG A 530 -0.85 24.63 16.40
CA ARG A 530 -2.13 25.13 15.91
C ARG A 530 -2.65 26.19 16.86
N SER A 531 -3.00 27.38 16.32
CA SER A 531 -3.63 28.48 17.05
C SER A 531 -5.08 28.20 17.39
#